data_dbd9e36b75c1e6e98f259eecc031ca45
#
_entry.id   dbd9e36b75c1e6e98f259eecc031ca45
#
_cell.length_a   1.000
_cell.length_b   1.000
_cell.length_c   1.000
_cell.angle_alpha   90.00
_cell.angle_beta   90.00
_cell.angle_gamma   90.00
#
_symmetry.space_group_name_H-M   'P 1'
#
loop_
_entity.id
_entity.type
_entity.pdbx_description
1 polymer ?
#
loop_
_entity_poly.entity_id
_entity_poly.type
_entity_poly.pdbx_seq_one_letter_code
_entity_poly.pdbx_strand_id
1 'polypeptide(L)'
;MPMNGSLTRLMHSSPYWPVVTNPTMKRVLPGIATSALGDGMSAVAISWLAIQLAPPEHRGIWVAVALAAYGLPGALGAIIFNRLMSGRSGAEMAGWDAMLRFAALGAVPILHMAGLLSIEAYVGLLAVSSLFLSWGSAGRYTLVAELLPQQNRVAANAILTTLAEIGTLAGPVIAGLVIAWGGAVWAIAVDALSFGILAVTYKFASRKRLTTLDRQAPSSRSAGFRAIRSDRRLSSLIGLSFGYFFLFGPVLVALPLFVADLGRPASTLALYYTMFGVGAVLGGLLAGYLRALPMWPAAIGIVIGFGVAMLPLGFAVPAPLTLAAFTLAGLIWAPFPSISIALFQGSARPADLPPILAARGALTIVALPLGNGIAGPLIAGFGVRGTLLFCAVGTILLGIVTAAFVGLGGGRSGAAGGPSDTGPDLTDRPIPSDGPDPGDGHPKQSPDRVESVDTPAGATRSH
;
A
#
# COMPACT_ATOMS: atom_id res chain seq x y z
N MET A 1 40.25 -7.00 -22.95
CA MET A 1 39.50 -5.79 -22.58
C MET A 1 38.80 -6.03 -21.24
N PRO A 2 39.18 -5.32 -20.16
CA PRO A 2 38.59 -5.57 -18.83
C PRO A 2 37.43 -4.60 -18.59
N MET A 3 36.28 -4.84 -19.23
CA MET A 3 35.03 -4.11 -18.94
C MET A 3 34.25 -4.67 -17.74
N ASN A 4 34.64 -5.81 -17.14
CA ASN A 4 33.90 -6.47 -16.10
C ASN A 4 34.13 -5.91 -14.67
N GLY A 5 35.17 -5.15 -14.42
CA GLY A 5 35.50 -4.69 -13.06
C GLY A 5 34.70 -3.48 -12.56
N SER A 6 34.28 -2.59 -13.47
CA SER A 6 33.51 -1.38 -13.10
C SER A 6 32.03 -1.68 -12.87
N LEU A 7 31.43 -2.53 -13.69
CA LEU A 7 30.04 -2.98 -13.53
C LEU A 7 29.86 -3.79 -12.25
N THR A 8 30.81 -4.67 -11.93
CA THR A 8 30.78 -5.47 -10.70
C THR A 8 30.89 -4.59 -9.45
N ARG A 9 31.75 -3.55 -9.47
CA ARG A 9 31.85 -2.58 -8.36
C ARG A 9 30.58 -1.74 -8.20
N LEU A 10 29.96 -1.28 -9.29
CA LEU A 10 28.69 -0.54 -9.26
C LEU A 10 27.54 -1.43 -8.73
N MET A 11 27.51 -2.71 -9.09
CA MET A 11 26.51 -3.64 -8.55
C MET A 11 26.71 -3.88 -7.04
N HIS A 12 27.95 -4.02 -6.58
CA HIS A 12 28.25 -4.21 -5.14
C HIS A 12 27.99 -2.95 -4.31
N SER A 13 28.07 -1.75 -4.88
CA SER A 13 27.74 -0.49 -4.19
C SER A 13 26.24 -0.18 -4.17
N SER A 14 25.41 -0.97 -4.87
CA SER A 14 23.96 -0.79 -4.89
C SER A 14 23.33 -1.16 -3.55
N PRO A 15 22.44 -0.32 -2.98
CA PRO A 15 21.72 -0.62 -1.74
C PRO A 15 20.81 -1.85 -1.85
N TYR A 16 20.51 -2.30 -3.07
CA TYR A 16 19.70 -3.48 -3.35
C TYR A 16 20.51 -4.78 -3.32
N TRP A 17 21.85 -4.71 -3.50
CA TRP A 17 22.73 -5.88 -3.57
C TRP A 17 22.62 -6.81 -2.34
N PRO A 18 22.67 -6.31 -1.10
CA PRO A 18 22.53 -7.13 0.09
C PRO A 18 21.17 -7.85 0.20
N VAL A 19 20.13 -7.30 -0.42
CA VAL A 19 18.79 -7.87 -0.42
C VAL A 19 18.70 -9.04 -1.41
N VAL A 20 19.12 -8.83 -2.67
CA VAL A 20 19.02 -9.85 -3.72
C VAL A 20 20.01 -10.99 -3.54
N THR A 21 21.10 -10.76 -2.81
CA THR A 21 22.11 -11.80 -2.49
C THR A 21 21.80 -12.56 -1.20
N ASN A 22 20.88 -12.06 -0.36
CA ASN A 22 20.46 -12.80 0.83
C ASN A 22 19.90 -14.17 0.42
N PRO A 23 20.39 -15.30 0.97
CA PRO A 23 20.05 -16.65 0.51
C PRO A 23 18.55 -16.95 0.59
N THR A 24 17.83 -16.39 1.57
CA THR A 24 16.38 -16.58 1.73
C THR A 24 15.61 -15.65 0.81
N MET A 25 15.97 -14.35 0.76
CA MET A 25 15.33 -13.38 -0.14
C MET A 25 15.47 -13.79 -1.61
N LYS A 26 16.65 -14.28 -2.03
CA LYS A 26 16.88 -14.79 -3.39
C LYS A 26 15.89 -15.89 -3.79
N ARG A 27 15.45 -16.72 -2.83
CA ARG A 27 14.48 -17.80 -3.08
C ARG A 27 13.04 -17.31 -3.08
N VAL A 28 12.72 -16.31 -2.27
CA VAL A 28 11.34 -15.81 -2.06
C VAL A 28 10.96 -14.76 -3.10
N LEU A 29 11.89 -13.91 -3.52
CA LEU A 29 11.63 -12.81 -4.48
C LEU A 29 10.99 -13.27 -5.80
N PRO A 30 11.43 -14.38 -6.46
CA PRO A 30 10.77 -14.87 -7.68
C PRO A 30 9.30 -15.26 -7.45
N GLY A 31 9.00 -15.91 -6.31
CA GLY A 31 7.62 -16.24 -5.94
C GLY A 31 6.77 -14.99 -5.73
N ILE A 32 7.32 -13.98 -5.04
CA ILE A 32 6.65 -12.68 -4.85
C ILE A 32 6.41 -11.99 -6.20
N ALA A 33 7.40 -11.99 -7.10
CA ALA A 33 7.25 -11.40 -8.44
C ALA A 33 6.16 -12.09 -9.25
N THR A 34 6.14 -13.43 -9.24
CA THR A 34 5.12 -14.22 -9.95
C THR A 34 3.72 -13.95 -9.37
N SER A 35 3.60 -13.93 -8.04
CA SER A 35 2.31 -13.66 -7.39
C SER A 35 1.85 -12.20 -7.58
N ALA A 36 2.76 -11.24 -7.69
CA ALA A 36 2.40 -9.86 -7.99
C ALA A 36 1.79 -9.72 -9.39
N LEU A 37 2.29 -10.48 -10.38
CA LEU A 37 1.67 -10.55 -11.71
C LEU A 37 0.28 -11.18 -11.65
N GLY A 38 0.10 -12.27 -10.87
CA GLY A 38 -1.20 -12.90 -10.64
C GLY A 38 -2.21 -11.95 -9.98
N ASP A 39 -1.81 -11.29 -8.88
CA ASP A 39 -2.63 -10.25 -8.22
C ASP A 39 -3.06 -9.14 -9.19
N GLY A 40 -2.16 -8.70 -10.09
CA GLY A 40 -2.48 -7.72 -11.13
C GLY A 40 -3.49 -8.21 -12.17
N MET A 41 -3.52 -9.54 -12.45
CA MET A 41 -4.50 -10.15 -13.35
C MET A 41 -5.90 -10.20 -12.72
N SER A 42 -5.99 -10.28 -11.40
CA SER A 42 -7.23 -10.53 -10.65
C SER A 42 -8.30 -9.47 -10.90
N ALA A 43 -7.94 -8.18 -11.06
CA ALA A 43 -8.90 -7.12 -11.33
C ALA A 43 -9.74 -7.38 -12.60
N VAL A 44 -9.10 -7.87 -13.67
CA VAL A 44 -9.75 -8.21 -14.93
C VAL A 44 -10.44 -9.57 -14.84
N ALA A 45 -9.72 -10.59 -14.36
CA ALA A 45 -10.19 -11.97 -14.36
C ALA A 45 -11.42 -12.16 -13.46
N ILE A 46 -11.40 -11.60 -12.24
CA ILE A 46 -12.49 -11.74 -11.27
C ILE A 46 -13.77 -11.09 -11.80
N SER A 47 -13.67 -9.84 -12.23
CA SER A 47 -14.83 -9.12 -12.70
C SER A 47 -15.40 -9.73 -13.98
N TRP A 48 -14.54 -10.16 -14.91
CA TRP A 48 -14.99 -10.75 -16.17
C TRP A 48 -15.66 -12.11 -15.99
N LEU A 49 -15.11 -12.97 -15.13
CA LEU A 49 -15.74 -14.25 -14.81
C LEU A 49 -17.07 -14.06 -14.07
N ALA A 50 -17.16 -13.09 -13.18
CA ALA A 50 -18.43 -12.75 -12.52
C ALA A 50 -19.50 -12.30 -13.53
N ILE A 51 -19.14 -11.50 -14.55
CA ILE A 51 -20.06 -11.10 -15.64
C ILE A 51 -20.54 -12.33 -16.45
N GLN A 52 -19.66 -13.30 -16.70
CA GLN A 52 -19.99 -14.51 -17.46
C GLN A 52 -20.90 -15.47 -16.70
N LEU A 53 -20.73 -15.60 -15.39
CA LEU A 53 -21.51 -16.51 -14.54
C LEU A 53 -22.83 -15.89 -14.05
N ALA A 54 -22.92 -14.56 -13.96
CA ALA A 54 -24.07 -13.87 -13.38
C ALA A 54 -25.25 -13.79 -14.36
N PRO A 55 -26.51 -13.90 -13.84
CA PRO A 55 -27.69 -13.57 -14.62
C PRO A 55 -27.63 -12.14 -15.17
N PRO A 56 -28.11 -11.89 -16.41
CA PRO A 56 -28.01 -10.57 -17.04
C PRO A 56 -28.54 -9.41 -16.20
N GLU A 57 -29.66 -9.64 -15.48
CA GLU A 57 -30.35 -8.62 -14.67
C GLU A 57 -29.56 -8.24 -13.41
N HIS A 58 -28.65 -9.12 -12.94
CA HIS A 58 -27.95 -8.97 -11.68
C HIS A 58 -26.42 -8.87 -11.82
N ARG A 59 -25.89 -8.69 -13.03
CA ARG A 59 -24.44 -8.62 -13.30
C ARG A 59 -23.73 -7.61 -12.42
N GLY A 60 -24.31 -6.39 -12.27
CA GLY A 60 -23.71 -5.34 -11.45
C GLY A 60 -23.56 -5.73 -9.99
N ILE A 61 -24.59 -6.37 -9.43
CA ILE A 61 -24.58 -6.84 -8.03
C ILE A 61 -23.51 -7.94 -7.86
N TRP A 62 -23.49 -8.93 -8.75
CA TRP A 62 -22.57 -10.05 -8.65
C TRP A 62 -21.09 -9.65 -8.83
N VAL A 63 -20.81 -8.71 -9.75
CA VAL A 63 -19.45 -8.15 -9.90
C VAL A 63 -19.04 -7.39 -8.63
N ALA A 64 -19.96 -6.58 -8.06
CA ALA A 64 -19.70 -5.87 -6.80
C ALA A 64 -19.42 -6.83 -5.66
N VAL A 65 -20.25 -7.88 -5.51
CA VAL A 65 -20.11 -8.90 -4.47
C VAL A 65 -18.83 -9.72 -4.65
N ALA A 66 -18.47 -10.08 -5.90
CA ALA A 66 -17.23 -10.80 -6.18
C ALA A 66 -15.98 -9.99 -5.80
N LEU A 67 -15.91 -8.71 -6.19
CA LEU A 67 -14.79 -7.84 -5.83
C LEU A 67 -14.76 -7.51 -4.34
N ALA A 68 -15.92 -7.34 -3.69
CA ALA A 68 -16.00 -7.18 -2.24
C ALA A 68 -15.56 -8.46 -1.50
N ALA A 69 -15.98 -9.65 -1.97
CA ALA A 69 -15.60 -10.94 -1.42
C ALA A 69 -14.09 -11.20 -1.54
N TYR A 70 -13.44 -10.70 -2.58
CA TYR A 70 -11.99 -10.81 -2.74
C TYR A 70 -11.17 -9.92 -1.78
N GLY A 71 -11.81 -8.95 -1.10
CA GLY A 71 -11.10 -8.01 -0.20
C GLY A 71 -11.62 -7.95 1.24
N LEU A 72 -12.94 -7.82 1.44
CA LEU A 72 -13.53 -7.59 2.77
C LEU A 72 -13.27 -8.70 3.80
N PRO A 73 -13.35 -10.01 3.46
CA PRO A 73 -13.12 -11.06 4.43
C PRO A 73 -11.72 -11.04 5.05
N GLY A 74 -10.72 -10.46 4.36
CA GLY A 74 -9.38 -10.28 4.90
C GLY A 74 -9.32 -9.39 6.13
N ALA A 75 -10.19 -8.38 6.24
CA ALA A 75 -10.30 -7.53 7.41
C ALA A 75 -10.91 -8.29 8.60
N LEU A 76 -11.95 -9.10 8.36
CA LEU A 76 -12.55 -9.98 9.37
C LEU A 76 -11.57 -11.07 9.79
N GLY A 77 -10.88 -11.67 8.84
CA GLY A 77 -9.86 -12.70 9.08
C GLY A 77 -8.71 -12.21 9.96
N ALA A 78 -8.32 -10.93 9.86
CA ALA A 78 -7.34 -10.33 10.75
C ALA A 78 -7.76 -10.38 12.23
N ILE A 79 -9.05 -10.27 12.52
CA ILE A 79 -9.61 -10.32 13.87
C ILE A 79 -9.82 -11.77 14.31
N ILE A 80 -10.51 -12.56 13.49
CA ILE A 80 -10.92 -13.93 13.82
C ILE A 80 -9.70 -14.83 14.03
N PHE A 81 -8.72 -14.77 13.13
CA PHE A 81 -7.54 -15.65 13.16
C PHE A 81 -6.35 -15.06 13.93
N ASN A 82 -6.54 -13.97 14.67
CA ASN A 82 -5.47 -13.34 15.43
C ASN A 82 -4.75 -14.33 16.39
N ARG A 83 -5.50 -15.19 17.11
CA ARG A 83 -4.89 -16.19 18.01
C ARG A 83 -4.10 -17.25 17.24
N LEU A 84 -4.59 -17.68 16.08
CA LEU A 84 -3.94 -18.68 15.24
C LEU A 84 -2.63 -18.15 14.63
N MET A 85 -2.61 -16.88 14.23
CA MET A 85 -1.48 -16.25 13.55
C MET A 85 -0.48 -15.59 14.50
N SER A 86 -0.89 -15.30 15.75
CA SER A 86 -0.01 -14.73 16.76
C SER A 86 1.15 -15.68 17.08
N GLY A 87 2.39 -15.17 17.01
CA GLY A 87 3.59 -15.94 17.29
C GLY A 87 4.19 -16.70 16.10
N ARG A 88 3.56 -16.67 14.93
CA ARG A 88 4.12 -17.24 13.71
C ARG A 88 5.14 -16.30 13.07
N SER A 89 6.10 -16.89 12.34
CA SER A 89 7.07 -16.13 11.55
C SER A 89 6.41 -15.43 10.36
N GLY A 90 7.07 -14.41 9.81
CA GLY A 90 6.60 -13.73 8.61
C GLY A 90 6.39 -14.67 7.43
N ALA A 91 7.31 -15.64 7.24
CA ALA A 91 7.21 -16.67 6.20
C ALA A 91 6.01 -17.60 6.40
N GLU A 92 5.68 -17.98 7.64
CA GLU A 92 4.53 -18.82 7.94
C GLU A 92 3.21 -18.09 7.67
N MET A 93 3.08 -16.84 8.13
CA MET A 93 1.87 -16.04 7.91
C MET A 93 1.61 -15.82 6.41
N ALA A 94 2.64 -15.42 5.66
CA ALA A 94 2.52 -15.23 4.22
C ALA A 94 2.33 -16.55 3.46
N GLY A 95 2.91 -17.64 3.96
CA GLY A 95 2.75 -18.99 3.39
C GLY A 95 1.32 -19.53 3.54
N TRP A 96 0.67 -19.30 4.69
CA TRP A 96 -0.73 -19.70 4.90
C TRP A 96 -1.69 -18.93 3.99
N ASP A 97 -1.47 -17.62 3.82
CA ASP A 97 -2.25 -16.81 2.87
C ASP A 97 -2.09 -17.34 1.44
N ALA A 98 -0.87 -17.53 0.99
CA ALA A 98 -0.60 -18.04 -0.35
C ALA A 98 -1.20 -19.45 -0.59
N MET A 99 -1.12 -20.35 0.40
CA MET A 99 -1.71 -21.67 0.33
C MET A 99 -3.23 -21.64 0.23
N LEU A 100 -3.89 -20.79 1.05
CA LEU A 100 -5.34 -20.64 1.03
C LEU A 100 -5.84 -20.09 -0.30
N ARG A 101 -5.14 -19.08 -0.84
CA ARG A 101 -5.45 -18.52 -2.16
C ARG A 101 -5.24 -19.55 -3.27
N PHE A 102 -4.13 -20.28 -3.25
CA PHE A 102 -3.89 -21.38 -4.21
C PHE A 102 -5.02 -22.41 -4.18
N ALA A 103 -5.42 -22.87 -3.00
CA ALA A 103 -6.48 -23.86 -2.86
C ALA A 103 -7.85 -23.34 -3.30
N ALA A 104 -8.25 -22.15 -2.83
CA ALA A 104 -9.56 -21.59 -3.11
C ALA A 104 -9.71 -21.14 -4.57
N LEU A 105 -8.73 -20.41 -5.12
CA LEU A 105 -8.76 -19.98 -6.51
C LEU A 105 -8.53 -21.16 -7.47
N GLY A 106 -7.70 -22.15 -7.07
CA GLY A 106 -7.48 -23.38 -7.84
C GLY A 106 -8.71 -24.29 -7.90
N ALA A 107 -9.63 -24.19 -6.95
CA ALA A 107 -10.90 -24.88 -7.01
C ALA A 107 -11.83 -24.33 -8.11
N VAL A 108 -11.66 -23.07 -8.54
CA VAL A 108 -12.50 -22.46 -9.58
C VAL A 108 -12.42 -23.21 -10.92
N PRO A 109 -11.22 -23.45 -11.52
CA PRO A 109 -11.14 -24.22 -12.75
C PRO A 109 -11.59 -25.67 -12.58
N ILE A 110 -11.39 -26.30 -11.41
CA ILE A 110 -11.84 -27.66 -11.12
C ILE A 110 -13.37 -27.74 -11.14
N LEU A 111 -14.06 -26.84 -10.44
CA LEU A 111 -15.52 -26.78 -10.45
C LEU A 111 -16.08 -26.43 -11.82
N HIS A 112 -15.39 -25.58 -12.58
CA HIS A 112 -15.78 -25.27 -13.95
C HIS A 112 -15.73 -26.50 -14.86
N MET A 113 -14.62 -27.26 -14.81
CA MET A 113 -14.47 -28.50 -15.57
C MET A 113 -15.48 -29.57 -15.17
N ALA A 114 -15.90 -29.60 -13.91
CA ALA A 114 -16.94 -30.48 -13.41
C ALA A 114 -18.38 -30.02 -13.75
N GLY A 115 -18.55 -28.84 -14.34
CA GLY A 115 -19.87 -28.23 -14.64
C GLY A 115 -20.64 -27.77 -13.38
N LEU A 116 -19.93 -27.62 -12.24
CA LEU A 116 -20.49 -27.27 -10.93
C LEU A 116 -20.23 -25.82 -10.53
N LEU A 117 -19.57 -25.01 -11.36
CA LEU A 117 -19.23 -23.63 -11.02
C LEU A 117 -20.47 -22.74 -11.16
N SER A 118 -21.12 -22.38 -10.05
CA SER A 118 -22.13 -21.33 -9.99
C SER A 118 -21.51 -19.99 -9.56
N ILE A 119 -22.25 -18.89 -9.72
CA ILE A 119 -21.78 -17.56 -9.28
C ILE A 119 -21.64 -17.49 -7.75
N GLU A 120 -22.52 -18.18 -7.00
CA GLU A 120 -22.48 -18.25 -5.53
C GLU A 120 -21.25 -19.03 -5.08
N ALA A 121 -20.95 -20.19 -5.69
CA ALA A 121 -19.78 -20.98 -5.40
C ALA A 121 -18.50 -20.18 -5.69
N TYR A 122 -18.48 -19.47 -6.81
CA TYR A 122 -17.37 -18.59 -7.18
C TYR A 122 -17.11 -17.50 -6.16
N VAL A 123 -18.16 -16.75 -5.76
CA VAL A 123 -18.06 -15.71 -4.73
C VAL A 123 -17.64 -16.30 -3.38
N GLY A 124 -18.15 -17.47 -3.01
CA GLY A 124 -17.72 -18.19 -1.80
C GLY A 124 -16.22 -18.50 -1.81
N LEU A 125 -15.70 -19.00 -2.95
CA LEU A 125 -14.27 -19.27 -3.11
C LEU A 125 -13.41 -18.00 -3.04
N LEU A 126 -13.88 -16.90 -3.63
CA LEU A 126 -13.20 -15.59 -3.51
C LEU A 126 -13.16 -15.12 -2.05
N ALA A 127 -14.27 -15.26 -1.32
CA ALA A 127 -14.32 -14.90 0.09
C ALA A 127 -13.34 -15.73 0.94
N VAL A 128 -13.30 -17.05 0.70
CA VAL A 128 -12.36 -17.94 1.38
C VAL A 128 -10.92 -17.58 1.03
N SER A 129 -10.62 -17.29 -0.24
CA SER A 129 -9.26 -16.95 -0.69
C SER A 129 -8.70 -15.72 0.02
N SER A 130 -9.54 -14.78 0.44
CA SER A 130 -9.12 -13.51 1.04
C SER A 130 -9.02 -13.52 2.57
N LEU A 131 -9.43 -14.60 3.25
CA LEU A 131 -9.46 -14.64 4.73
C LEU A 131 -8.12 -14.33 5.40
N PHE A 132 -7.01 -14.73 4.80
CA PHE A 132 -5.68 -14.49 5.34
C PHE A 132 -4.94 -13.30 4.70
N LEU A 133 -5.58 -12.52 3.82
CA LEU A 133 -5.00 -11.41 3.08
C LEU A 133 -4.21 -10.42 3.97
N SER A 134 -4.79 -10.01 5.09
CA SER A 134 -4.13 -9.09 6.04
C SER A 134 -2.90 -9.73 6.70
N TRP A 135 -2.97 -11.02 7.01
CA TRP A 135 -1.86 -11.78 7.59
C TRP A 135 -0.75 -12.05 6.57
N GLY A 136 -1.11 -12.33 5.32
CA GLY A 136 -0.16 -12.48 4.23
C GLY A 136 0.63 -11.20 3.97
N SER A 137 -0.07 -10.07 3.95
CA SER A 137 0.56 -8.75 3.80
C SER A 137 1.48 -8.43 4.99
N ALA A 138 1.01 -8.59 6.23
CA ALA A 138 1.83 -8.42 7.42
C ALA A 138 3.04 -9.37 7.42
N GLY A 139 2.84 -10.63 7.02
CA GLY A 139 3.88 -11.65 6.92
C GLY A 139 5.03 -11.26 6.00
N ARG A 140 4.73 -10.67 4.84
CA ARG A 140 5.76 -10.19 3.90
C ARG A 140 6.68 -9.14 4.52
N TYR A 141 6.12 -8.14 5.21
CA TYR A 141 6.91 -7.10 5.87
C TYR A 141 7.65 -7.62 7.11
N THR A 142 7.03 -8.53 7.86
CA THR A 142 7.66 -9.21 9.00
C THR A 142 8.86 -10.03 8.54
N LEU A 143 8.75 -10.79 7.45
CA LEU A 143 9.83 -11.57 6.87
C LEU A 143 11.04 -10.69 6.50
N VAL A 144 10.81 -9.52 5.90
CA VAL A 144 11.88 -8.56 5.61
C VAL A 144 12.59 -8.13 6.89
N ALA A 145 11.82 -7.85 7.95
CA ALA A 145 12.38 -7.44 9.23
C ALA A 145 13.14 -8.57 9.96
N GLU A 146 12.71 -9.82 9.78
CA GLU A 146 13.37 -11.01 10.33
C GLU A 146 14.66 -11.37 9.58
N LEU A 147 14.73 -11.14 8.28
CA LEU A 147 15.85 -11.57 7.43
C LEU A 147 16.94 -10.54 7.28
N LEU A 148 16.61 -9.26 7.38
CA LEU A 148 17.49 -8.17 6.99
C LEU A 148 17.74 -7.19 8.12
N PRO A 149 19.00 -6.72 8.28
CA PRO A 149 19.33 -5.65 9.20
C PRO A 149 18.60 -4.35 8.83
N GLN A 150 18.39 -3.49 9.80
CA GLN A 150 17.56 -2.28 9.67
C GLN A 150 17.94 -1.42 8.46
N GLN A 151 19.22 -1.26 8.18
CA GLN A 151 19.74 -0.46 7.05
C GLN A 151 19.30 -0.98 5.68
N ASN A 152 19.01 -2.28 5.52
CA ASN A 152 18.63 -2.90 4.25
C ASN A 152 17.11 -3.04 4.08
N ARG A 153 16.31 -2.77 5.11
CA ARG A 153 14.84 -2.95 5.08
C ARG A 153 14.17 -1.99 4.11
N VAL A 154 14.67 -0.75 4.00
CA VAL A 154 14.15 0.25 3.06
C VAL A 154 14.32 -0.23 1.62
N ALA A 155 15.50 -0.75 1.27
CA ALA A 155 15.77 -1.29 -0.06
C ALA A 155 14.90 -2.52 -0.36
N ALA A 156 14.71 -3.42 0.61
CA ALA A 156 13.85 -4.59 0.45
C ALA A 156 12.39 -4.19 0.23
N ASN A 157 11.85 -3.27 1.02
CA ASN A 157 10.49 -2.78 0.86
C ASN A 157 10.30 -2.07 -0.49
N ALA A 158 11.32 -1.34 -0.97
CA ALA A 158 11.29 -0.74 -2.30
C ALA A 158 11.19 -1.80 -3.40
N ILE A 159 11.93 -2.91 -3.30
CA ILE A 159 11.80 -4.04 -4.24
C ILE A 159 10.37 -4.61 -4.19
N LEU A 160 9.82 -4.88 -3.00
CA LEU A 160 8.46 -5.41 -2.86
C LEU A 160 7.41 -4.49 -3.50
N THR A 161 7.53 -3.19 -3.27
CA THR A 161 6.64 -2.19 -3.89
C THR A 161 6.80 -2.17 -5.40
N THR A 162 8.04 -2.17 -5.91
CA THR A 162 8.30 -2.19 -7.36
C THR A 162 7.71 -3.44 -8.02
N LEU A 163 7.84 -4.62 -7.39
CA LEU A 163 7.24 -5.86 -7.91
C LEU A 163 5.71 -5.77 -7.95
N ALA A 164 5.08 -5.18 -6.92
CA ALA A 164 3.63 -4.96 -6.90
C ALA A 164 3.18 -3.99 -8.01
N GLU A 165 3.91 -2.90 -8.23
CA GLU A 165 3.62 -1.94 -9.31
C GLU A 165 3.79 -2.57 -10.71
N ILE A 166 4.83 -3.38 -10.91
CA ILE A 166 5.01 -4.15 -12.15
C ILE A 166 3.83 -5.11 -12.34
N GLY A 167 3.37 -5.77 -11.29
CA GLY A 167 2.19 -6.64 -11.32
C GLY A 167 0.94 -5.88 -11.73
N THR A 168 0.70 -4.73 -11.12
CA THR A 168 -0.46 -3.87 -11.42
C THR A 168 -0.45 -3.39 -12.87
N LEU A 169 0.73 -3.11 -13.44
CA LEU A 169 0.86 -2.64 -14.82
C LEU A 169 0.77 -3.79 -15.84
N ALA A 170 1.50 -4.87 -15.62
CA ALA A 170 1.60 -6.00 -16.57
C ALA A 170 0.46 -7.02 -16.41
N GLY A 171 -0.08 -7.16 -15.20
CA GLY A 171 -1.11 -8.14 -14.88
C GLY A 171 -2.36 -8.05 -15.77
N PRO A 172 -2.98 -6.87 -15.95
CA PRO A 172 -4.13 -6.71 -16.84
C PRO A 172 -3.86 -7.13 -18.29
N VAL A 173 -2.66 -6.84 -18.82
CA VAL A 173 -2.26 -7.26 -20.16
C VAL A 173 -2.25 -8.79 -20.26
N ILE A 174 -1.59 -9.44 -19.29
CA ILE A 174 -1.49 -10.90 -19.22
C ILE A 174 -2.89 -11.51 -19.06
N ALA A 175 -3.74 -10.95 -18.20
CA ALA A 175 -5.12 -11.38 -18.04
C ALA A 175 -5.91 -11.29 -19.35
N GLY A 176 -5.82 -10.16 -20.06
CA GLY A 176 -6.49 -9.98 -21.34
C GLY A 176 -6.07 -11.02 -22.38
N LEU A 177 -4.77 -11.33 -22.47
CA LEU A 177 -4.22 -12.35 -23.36
C LEU A 177 -4.70 -13.77 -22.98
N VAL A 178 -4.63 -14.12 -21.69
CA VAL A 178 -5.08 -15.43 -21.21
C VAL A 178 -6.58 -15.62 -21.40
N ILE A 179 -7.38 -14.57 -21.13
CA ILE A 179 -8.83 -14.60 -21.32
C ILE A 179 -9.19 -14.76 -22.82
N ALA A 180 -8.47 -14.07 -23.69
CA ALA A 180 -8.68 -14.19 -25.13
C ALA A 180 -8.34 -15.58 -25.68
N TRP A 181 -7.35 -16.25 -25.08
CA TRP A 181 -6.93 -17.60 -25.49
C TRP A 181 -7.80 -18.71 -24.91
N GLY A 182 -8.14 -18.66 -23.63
CA GLY A 182 -8.78 -19.79 -22.94
C GLY A 182 -9.98 -19.40 -22.07
N GLY A 183 -10.29 -18.09 -21.94
CA GLY A 183 -11.39 -17.61 -21.08
C GLY A 183 -10.94 -17.21 -19.67
N ALA A 184 -11.87 -16.57 -18.94
CA ALA A 184 -11.59 -15.97 -17.63
C ALA A 184 -11.22 -17.00 -16.55
N VAL A 185 -11.75 -18.23 -16.64
CA VAL A 185 -11.43 -19.30 -15.70
C VAL A 185 -9.95 -19.65 -15.72
N TRP A 186 -9.31 -19.66 -16.89
CA TRP A 186 -7.88 -19.93 -17.01
C TRP A 186 -7.00 -18.79 -16.51
N ALA A 187 -7.49 -17.54 -16.59
CA ALA A 187 -6.80 -16.43 -15.94
C ALA A 187 -6.78 -16.57 -14.40
N ILE A 188 -7.90 -17.04 -13.81
CA ILE A 188 -7.95 -17.39 -12.37
C ILE A 188 -7.03 -18.59 -12.06
N ALA A 189 -6.94 -19.58 -12.96
CA ALA A 189 -6.04 -20.72 -12.77
C ALA A 189 -4.57 -20.31 -12.75
N VAL A 190 -4.16 -19.40 -13.65
CA VAL A 190 -2.80 -18.85 -13.70
C VAL A 190 -2.49 -18.07 -12.43
N ASP A 191 -3.45 -17.26 -11.96
CA ASP A 191 -3.32 -16.54 -10.68
C ASP A 191 -3.18 -17.51 -9.50
N ALA A 192 -4.03 -18.54 -9.43
CA ALA A 192 -3.92 -19.60 -8.41
C ALA A 192 -2.54 -20.26 -8.43
N LEU A 193 -2.02 -20.63 -9.60
CA LEU A 193 -0.69 -21.22 -9.73
C LEU A 193 0.42 -20.28 -9.23
N SER A 194 0.28 -18.98 -9.45
CA SER A 194 1.23 -17.98 -8.95
C SER A 194 1.33 -17.99 -7.42
N PHE A 195 0.18 -18.13 -6.73
CA PHE A 195 0.14 -18.33 -5.29
C PHE A 195 0.68 -19.68 -4.85
N GLY A 196 0.50 -20.73 -5.62
CA GLY A 196 1.11 -22.04 -5.38
C GLY A 196 2.64 -21.96 -5.38
N ILE A 197 3.21 -21.29 -6.38
CA ILE A 197 4.66 -21.02 -6.45
C ILE A 197 5.10 -20.21 -5.22
N LEU A 198 4.37 -19.17 -4.87
CA LEU A 198 4.66 -18.33 -3.70
C LEU A 198 4.63 -19.14 -2.40
N ALA A 199 3.61 -19.99 -2.20
CA ALA A 199 3.48 -20.85 -1.02
C ALA A 199 4.70 -21.80 -0.87
N VAL A 200 5.14 -22.39 -1.97
CA VAL A 200 6.34 -23.25 -1.99
C VAL A 200 7.58 -22.46 -1.59
N THR A 201 7.76 -21.25 -2.10
CA THR A 201 8.92 -20.40 -1.75
C THR A 201 8.93 -20.03 -0.26
N TYR A 202 7.77 -19.70 0.32
CA TYR A 202 7.66 -19.44 1.76
C TYR A 202 7.91 -20.67 2.63
N LYS A 203 7.48 -21.86 2.20
CA LYS A 203 7.76 -23.12 2.89
C LYS A 203 9.28 -23.38 3.00
N PHE A 204 10.04 -23.04 1.96
CA PHE A 204 11.51 -23.14 2.01
C PHE A 204 12.14 -22.05 2.90
N ALA A 205 11.53 -20.88 2.99
CA ALA A 205 11.99 -19.79 3.85
C ALA A 205 11.74 -20.09 5.35
N SER A 206 10.60 -20.68 5.70
CA SER A 206 10.20 -20.97 7.09
C SER A 206 11.03 -22.07 7.77
N ARG A 207 11.73 -22.94 7.00
CA ARG A 207 12.58 -24.01 7.57
C ARG A 207 13.78 -23.51 8.36
N LYS A 208 14.23 -22.27 8.16
CA LYS A 208 15.22 -21.63 9.05
C LYS A 208 14.46 -20.97 10.19
N ARG A 209 14.57 -21.54 11.42
CA ARG A 209 14.13 -20.86 12.67
C ARG A 209 14.81 -19.51 12.73
N LEU A 210 14.06 -18.47 12.36
CA LEU A 210 14.49 -17.09 12.51
C LEU A 210 14.24 -16.74 13.97
N THR A 211 15.24 -16.14 14.60
CA THR A 211 15.16 -15.61 15.97
C THR A 211 13.92 -14.74 16.06
N THR A 212 13.03 -15.08 16.98
CA THR A 212 11.87 -14.24 17.30
C THR A 212 12.38 -12.86 17.70
N LEU A 213 12.11 -11.89 16.85
CA LEU A 213 12.37 -10.48 17.20
C LEU A 213 11.59 -10.18 18.46
N ASP A 214 12.26 -9.56 19.43
CA ASP A 214 11.64 -9.01 20.64
C ASP A 214 10.42 -8.21 20.20
N ARG A 215 9.25 -8.67 20.61
CA ARG A 215 7.99 -8.02 20.28
C ARG A 215 7.98 -6.66 20.95
N GLN A 216 8.18 -5.61 20.18
CA GLN A 216 7.75 -4.30 20.63
C GLN A 216 6.25 -4.41 20.97
N ALA A 217 5.91 -4.10 22.22
CA ALA A 217 4.55 -4.11 22.72
C ALA A 217 3.64 -3.36 21.69
N PRO A 218 2.48 -3.91 21.38
CA PRO A 218 1.59 -3.27 20.42
C PRO A 218 1.26 -1.88 20.95
N SER A 219 1.72 -0.85 20.26
CA SER A 219 1.27 0.53 20.51
C SER A 219 -0.25 0.50 20.53
N SER A 220 -0.86 1.06 21.58
CA SER A 220 -2.31 1.02 21.77
C SER A 220 -3.01 1.38 20.45
N ARG A 221 -3.72 0.42 19.84
CA ARG A 221 -4.45 0.60 18.57
C ARG A 221 -5.39 1.82 18.64
N SER A 222 -5.89 2.13 19.82
CA SER A 222 -6.76 3.28 20.08
C SER A 222 -6.02 4.62 20.06
N ALA A 223 -4.70 4.66 20.30
CA ALA A 223 -3.94 5.92 20.36
C ALA A 223 -3.90 6.62 19.01
N GLY A 224 -3.68 5.88 17.90
CA GLY A 224 -3.68 6.44 16.55
C GLY A 224 -5.03 7.02 16.15
N PHE A 225 -6.12 6.27 16.41
CA PHE A 225 -7.48 6.76 16.14
C PHE A 225 -7.84 7.97 16.98
N ARG A 226 -7.41 8.01 18.23
CA ARG A 226 -7.65 9.16 19.12
C ARG A 226 -6.88 10.39 18.65
N ALA A 227 -5.60 10.26 18.28
CA ALA A 227 -4.79 11.31 17.73
C ALA A 227 -5.38 11.89 16.44
N ILE A 228 -5.85 11.04 15.53
CA ILE A 228 -6.52 11.46 14.29
C ILE A 228 -7.80 12.25 14.62
N ARG A 229 -8.62 11.79 15.55
CA ARG A 229 -9.89 12.43 15.90
C ARG A 229 -9.69 13.78 16.60
N SER A 230 -8.59 13.97 17.32
CA SER A 230 -8.28 15.21 18.05
C SER A 230 -7.71 16.31 17.15
N ASP A 231 -7.15 15.96 15.99
CA ASP A 231 -6.55 16.90 15.04
C ASP A 231 -7.41 17.03 13.77
N ARG A 232 -7.91 18.25 13.54
CA ARG A 232 -8.76 18.55 12.36
C ARG A 232 -8.03 18.31 11.03
N ARG A 233 -6.72 18.58 10.96
CA ARG A 233 -5.93 18.38 9.75
C ARG A 233 -5.74 16.88 9.46
N LEU A 234 -5.42 16.10 10.49
CA LEU A 234 -5.32 14.64 10.37
C LEU A 234 -6.67 14.01 10.02
N SER A 235 -7.77 14.45 10.64
CA SER A 235 -9.12 14.00 10.32
C SER A 235 -9.51 14.32 8.88
N SER A 236 -9.20 15.54 8.38
CA SER A 236 -9.47 15.92 6.99
C SER A 236 -8.66 15.08 6.01
N LEU A 237 -7.40 14.79 6.32
CA LEU A 237 -6.52 13.98 5.46
C LEU A 237 -6.96 12.50 5.40
N ILE A 238 -7.41 11.95 6.54
CA ILE A 238 -8.02 10.62 6.58
C ILE A 238 -9.32 10.61 5.77
N GLY A 239 -10.20 11.59 5.98
CA GLY A 239 -11.46 11.73 5.25
C GLY A 239 -11.23 11.82 3.73
N LEU A 240 -10.25 12.62 3.30
CA LEU A 240 -9.84 12.74 1.90
C LEU A 240 -9.33 11.40 1.35
N SER A 241 -8.40 10.76 2.06
CA SER A 241 -7.81 9.48 1.63
C SER A 241 -8.85 8.37 1.59
N PHE A 242 -9.63 8.21 2.66
CA PHE A 242 -10.68 7.21 2.74
C PHE A 242 -11.74 7.43 1.65
N GLY A 243 -12.27 8.64 1.54
CA GLY A 243 -13.30 8.99 0.55
C GLY A 243 -12.83 8.79 -0.88
N TYR A 244 -11.57 9.10 -1.17
CA TYR A 244 -10.97 8.92 -2.48
C TYR A 244 -10.90 7.43 -2.88
N PHE A 245 -10.37 6.56 -2.02
CA PHE A 245 -10.36 5.12 -2.27
C PHE A 245 -11.76 4.50 -2.26
N PHE A 246 -12.65 4.97 -1.39
CA PHE A 246 -14.03 4.52 -1.31
C PHE A 246 -14.80 4.82 -2.61
N LEU A 247 -14.67 6.04 -3.16
CA LEU A 247 -15.32 6.43 -4.42
C LEU A 247 -14.69 5.74 -5.65
N PHE A 248 -13.44 5.31 -5.56
CA PHE A 248 -12.81 4.52 -6.61
C PHE A 248 -13.32 3.08 -6.65
N GLY A 249 -13.81 2.54 -5.53
CA GLY A 249 -14.37 1.18 -5.48
C GLY A 249 -15.48 0.93 -6.51
N PRO A 250 -16.57 1.72 -6.56
CA PRO A 250 -17.62 1.51 -7.55
C PRO A 250 -17.15 1.66 -9.00
N VAL A 251 -16.05 2.41 -9.25
CA VAL A 251 -15.45 2.50 -10.59
C VAL A 251 -14.89 1.15 -11.04
N LEU A 252 -14.23 0.41 -10.13
CA LEU A 252 -13.68 -0.93 -10.41
C LEU A 252 -14.78 -1.95 -10.76
N VAL A 253 -15.99 -1.77 -10.22
CA VAL A 253 -17.17 -2.60 -10.53
C VAL A 253 -17.83 -2.14 -11.83
N ALA A 254 -17.99 -0.84 -12.00
CA ALA A 254 -18.71 -0.27 -13.15
C ALA A 254 -17.90 -0.36 -14.46
N LEU A 255 -16.56 -0.27 -14.39
CA LEU A 255 -15.72 -0.28 -15.60
C LEU A 255 -15.81 -1.59 -16.41
N PRO A 256 -15.73 -2.80 -15.79
CA PRO A 256 -15.97 -4.06 -16.52
C PRO A 256 -17.34 -4.12 -17.19
N LEU A 257 -18.38 -3.67 -16.47
CA LEU A 257 -19.75 -3.62 -16.99
C LEU A 257 -19.87 -2.61 -18.13
N PHE A 258 -19.24 -1.44 -18.00
CA PHE A 258 -19.17 -0.43 -19.07
C PHE A 258 -18.57 -1.02 -20.35
N VAL A 259 -17.48 -1.79 -20.25
CA VAL A 259 -16.87 -2.46 -21.41
C VAL A 259 -17.78 -3.54 -21.98
N ALA A 260 -18.46 -4.32 -21.12
CA ALA A 260 -19.41 -5.35 -21.54
C ALA A 260 -20.64 -4.75 -22.22
N ASP A 261 -21.20 -3.63 -21.72
CA ASP A 261 -22.32 -2.90 -22.31
C ASP A 261 -21.98 -2.31 -23.69
N LEU A 262 -20.69 -2.02 -23.95
CA LEU A 262 -20.20 -1.63 -25.27
C LEU A 262 -20.06 -2.82 -26.24
N GLY A 263 -20.37 -4.05 -25.82
CA GLY A 263 -20.17 -5.27 -26.60
C GLY A 263 -18.69 -5.58 -26.87
N ARG A 264 -17.77 -5.06 -26.05
CA ARG A 264 -16.34 -5.22 -26.25
C ARG A 264 -15.78 -6.39 -25.43
N PRO A 265 -14.72 -7.06 -25.91
CA PRO A 265 -14.11 -8.19 -25.22
C PRO A 265 -13.30 -7.75 -23.96
N ALA A 266 -12.97 -8.73 -23.12
CA ALA A 266 -12.14 -8.53 -21.91
C ALA A 266 -10.78 -7.86 -22.20
N SER A 267 -10.22 -8.05 -23.39
CA SER A 267 -9.00 -7.36 -23.82
C SER A 267 -9.15 -5.83 -23.84
N THR A 268 -10.36 -5.31 -24.09
CA THR A 268 -10.64 -3.88 -23.98
C THR A 268 -10.59 -3.43 -22.51
N LEU A 269 -11.14 -4.20 -21.57
CA LEU A 269 -11.02 -3.92 -20.15
C LEU A 269 -9.53 -3.95 -19.70
N ALA A 270 -8.79 -4.95 -20.15
CA ALA A 270 -7.35 -5.04 -19.91
C ALA A 270 -6.61 -3.80 -20.44
N LEU A 271 -7.00 -3.30 -21.63
CA LEU A 271 -6.44 -2.08 -22.20
C LEU A 271 -6.71 -0.84 -21.31
N TYR A 272 -7.93 -0.68 -20.76
CA TYR A 272 -8.24 0.42 -19.83
C TYR A 272 -7.32 0.39 -18.61
N TYR A 273 -7.18 -0.75 -17.95
CA TYR A 273 -6.30 -0.87 -16.78
C TYR A 273 -4.82 -0.66 -17.12
N THR A 274 -4.38 -1.18 -18.28
CA THR A 274 -2.99 -0.96 -18.75
C THR A 274 -2.72 0.51 -19.02
N MET A 275 -3.63 1.20 -19.68
CA MET A 275 -3.47 2.63 -19.98
C MET A 275 -3.54 3.49 -18.73
N PHE A 276 -4.37 3.12 -17.74
CA PHE A 276 -4.33 3.73 -16.40
C PHE A 276 -2.96 3.55 -15.75
N GLY A 277 -2.40 2.33 -15.80
CA GLY A 277 -1.07 2.03 -15.29
C GLY A 277 0.04 2.80 -16.00
N VAL A 278 -0.03 2.93 -17.33
CA VAL A 278 0.92 3.78 -18.10
C VAL A 278 0.82 5.23 -17.64
N GLY A 279 -0.39 5.76 -17.50
CA GLY A 279 -0.62 7.08 -16.93
C GLY A 279 0.00 7.21 -15.55
N ALA A 280 -0.22 6.22 -14.66
CA ALA A 280 0.30 6.22 -13.30
C ALA A 280 1.85 6.21 -13.26
N VAL A 281 2.51 5.46 -14.12
CA VAL A 281 3.98 5.49 -14.24
C VAL A 281 4.46 6.88 -14.62
N LEU A 282 3.87 7.49 -15.65
CA LEU A 282 4.21 8.85 -16.07
C LEU A 282 3.95 9.88 -14.96
N GLY A 283 2.82 9.77 -14.26
CA GLY A 283 2.47 10.62 -13.12
C GLY A 283 3.43 10.47 -11.94
N GLY A 284 3.87 9.24 -11.66
CA GLY A 284 4.87 8.94 -10.64
C GLY A 284 6.23 9.58 -10.95
N LEU A 285 6.66 9.55 -12.21
CA LEU A 285 7.89 10.23 -12.67
C LEU A 285 7.77 11.75 -12.54
N LEU A 286 6.59 12.31 -12.80
CA LEU A 286 6.33 13.74 -12.64
C LEU A 286 6.14 14.17 -11.17
N ALA A 287 5.88 13.25 -10.25
CA ALA A 287 5.66 13.56 -8.83
C ALA A 287 6.83 14.30 -8.18
N GLY A 288 8.07 14.06 -8.67
CA GLY A 288 9.27 14.78 -8.22
C GLY A 288 9.20 16.29 -8.44
N TYR A 289 8.54 16.73 -9.50
CA TYR A 289 8.38 18.15 -9.82
C TYR A 289 7.30 18.85 -8.98
N LEU A 290 6.37 18.08 -8.41
CA LEU A 290 5.32 18.61 -7.52
C LEU A 290 5.84 19.03 -6.13
N ARG A 291 7.10 18.75 -5.80
CA ARG A 291 7.74 19.13 -4.53
C ARG A 291 7.74 20.65 -4.29
N ALA A 292 7.70 21.44 -5.34
CA ALA A 292 7.64 22.92 -5.26
C ALA A 292 6.26 23.45 -4.89
N LEU A 293 5.20 22.61 -4.98
CA LEU A 293 3.84 23.00 -4.68
C LEU A 293 3.52 22.79 -3.20
N PRO A 294 2.69 23.65 -2.60
CA PRO A 294 2.18 23.40 -1.26
C PRO A 294 1.41 22.07 -1.23
N MET A 295 1.75 21.18 -0.29
CA MET A 295 1.27 19.78 -0.28
C MET A 295 -0.25 19.65 -0.18
N TRP A 296 -0.92 20.52 0.59
CA TRP A 296 -2.39 20.48 0.73
C TRP A 296 -3.13 20.84 -0.56
N PRO A 297 -2.85 22.00 -1.20
CA PRO A 297 -3.41 22.31 -2.52
C PRO A 297 -3.10 21.23 -3.57
N ALA A 298 -1.89 20.64 -3.54
CA ALA A 298 -1.52 19.58 -4.45
C ALA A 298 -2.38 18.31 -4.23
N ALA A 299 -2.55 17.86 -2.98
CA ALA A 299 -3.39 16.69 -2.67
C ALA A 299 -4.85 16.91 -3.08
N ILE A 300 -5.41 18.08 -2.78
CA ILE A 300 -6.78 18.44 -3.14
C ILE A 300 -6.93 18.57 -4.66
N GLY A 301 -5.96 19.22 -5.33
CA GLY A 301 -5.94 19.37 -6.78
C GLY A 301 -5.88 18.03 -7.52
N ILE A 302 -5.13 17.06 -6.99
CA ILE A 302 -5.09 15.70 -7.51
C ILE A 302 -6.47 15.03 -7.42
N VAL A 303 -7.15 15.12 -6.27
CA VAL A 303 -8.47 14.50 -6.08
C VAL A 303 -9.51 15.13 -7.00
N ILE A 304 -9.54 16.47 -7.10
CA ILE A 304 -10.45 17.19 -8.01
C ILE A 304 -10.11 16.85 -9.47
N GLY A 305 -8.84 16.93 -9.85
CA GLY A 305 -8.37 16.64 -11.21
C GLY A 305 -8.67 15.22 -11.66
N PHE A 306 -8.51 14.24 -10.75
CA PHE A 306 -8.90 12.86 -11.00
C PHE A 306 -10.40 12.73 -11.27
N GLY A 307 -11.25 13.35 -10.44
CA GLY A 307 -12.69 13.37 -10.65
C GLY A 307 -13.06 13.98 -12.00
N VAL A 308 -12.44 15.10 -12.37
CA VAL A 308 -12.64 15.75 -13.68
C VAL A 308 -12.21 14.84 -14.84
N ALA A 309 -11.05 14.17 -14.71
CA ALA A 309 -10.57 13.23 -15.72
C ALA A 309 -11.50 12.02 -15.89
N MET A 310 -12.24 11.64 -14.85
CA MET A 310 -13.21 10.52 -14.90
C MET A 310 -14.55 10.90 -15.52
N LEU A 311 -14.91 12.18 -15.64
CA LEU A 311 -16.22 12.62 -16.17
C LEU A 311 -16.58 12.02 -17.54
N PRO A 312 -15.67 11.92 -18.55
CA PRO A 312 -15.99 11.38 -19.86
C PRO A 312 -16.54 9.94 -19.83
N LEU A 313 -16.18 9.13 -18.82
CA LEU A 313 -16.69 7.76 -18.70
C LEU A 313 -18.20 7.73 -18.38
N GLY A 314 -18.74 8.77 -17.78
CA GLY A 314 -20.17 8.91 -17.46
C GLY A 314 -21.01 9.35 -18.65
N PHE A 315 -20.39 9.89 -19.70
CA PHE A 315 -21.09 10.39 -20.89
C PHE A 315 -21.00 9.43 -22.09
N ALA A 316 -21.89 9.60 -23.08
CA ALA A 316 -21.89 8.81 -24.30
C ALA A 316 -20.86 9.33 -25.31
N VAL A 317 -19.56 9.35 -24.91
CA VAL A 317 -18.46 9.81 -25.77
C VAL A 317 -17.74 8.63 -26.42
N PRO A 318 -17.01 8.84 -27.53
CA PRO A 318 -16.27 7.76 -28.20
C PRO A 318 -15.26 7.06 -27.30
N ALA A 319 -15.08 5.74 -27.48
CA ALA A 319 -14.18 4.91 -26.70
C ALA A 319 -12.71 5.42 -26.62
N PRO A 320 -12.12 5.99 -27.68
CA PRO A 320 -10.77 6.57 -27.57
C PRO A 320 -10.68 7.71 -26.55
N LEU A 321 -11.75 8.52 -26.42
CA LEU A 321 -11.79 9.62 -25.47
C LEU A 321 -11.92 9.11 -24.03
N THR A 322 -12.74 8.09 -23.78
CA THR A 322 -12.84 7.47 -22.44
C THR A 322 -11.54 6.78 -22.05
N LEU A 323 -10.84 6.16 -22.99
CA LEU A 323 -9.51 5.56 -22.76
C LEU A 323 -8.47 6.61 -22.42
N ALA A 324 -8.40 7.72 -23.18
CA ALA A 324 -7.50 8.84 -22.89
C ALA A 324 -7.81 9.48 -21.53
N ALA A 325 -9.10 9.65 -21.21
CA ALA A 325 -9.57 10.16 -19.92
C ALA A 325 -9.10 9.26 -18.75
N PHE A 326 -9.23 7.94 -18.89
CA PHE A 326 -8.79 6.99 -17.88
C PHE A 326 -7.26 6.92 -17.74
N THR A 327 -6.52 7.09 -18.84
CA THR A 327 -5.06 7.25 -18.82
C THR A 327 -4.65 8.52 -18.06
N LEU A 328 -5.34 9.64 -18.33
CA LEU A 328 -5.13 10.90 -17.62
C LEU A 328 -5.45 10.79 -16.13
N ALA A 329 -6.51 10.05 -15.79
CA ALA A 329 -6.86 9.76 -14.40
C ALA A 329 -5.72 9.01 -13.69
N GLY A 330 -5.09 8.01 -14.33
CA GLY A 330 -3.93 7.31 -13.80
C GLY A 330 -2.74 8.24 -13.55
N LEU A 331 -2.44 9.13 -14.51
CA LEU A 331 -1.36 10.11 -14.40
C LEU A 331 -1.58 11.06 -13.20
N ILE A 332 -2.81 11.54 -13.02
CA ILE A 332 -3.15 12.45 -11.92
C ILE A 332 -3.14 11.70 -10.58
N TRP A 333 -3.59 10.43 -10.55
CA TRP A 333 -3.68 9.63 -9.32
C TRP A 333 -2.33 9.33 -8.69
N ALA A 334 -1.31 9.04 -9.49
CA ALA A 334 -0.06 8.44 -9.04
C ALA A 334 0.72 9.23 -7.96
N PRO A 335 0.77 10.57 -7.95
CA PRO A 335 1.44 11.33 -6.89
C PRO A 335 0.73 11.31 -5.54
N PHE A 336 -0.59 11.00 -5.50
CA PHE A 336 -1.42 11.11 -4.30
C PHE A 336 -0.92 10.29 -3.11
N PRO A 337 -0.57 9.00 -3.24
CA PRO A 337 -0.09 8.20 -2.10
C PRO A 337 1.13 8.82 -1.43
N SER A 338 2.09 9.30 -2.23
CA SER A 338 3.33 9.91 -1.72
C SER A 338 3.07 11.24 -1.00
N ILE A 339 2.26 12.11 -1.60
CA ILE A 339 1.88 13.40 -1.00
C ILE A 339 1.05 13.18 0.27
N SER A 340 0.12 12.24 0.25
CA SER A 340 -0.69 11.88 1.42
C SER A 340 0.18 11.43 2.59
N ILE A 341 1.15 10.53 2.36
CA ILE A 341 2.09 10.08 3.41
C ILE A 341 2.91 11.24 3.94
N ALA A 342 3.45 12.10 3.07
CA ALA A 342 4.24 13.26 3.46
C ALA A 342 3.43 14.25 4.32
N LEU A 343 2.14 14.45 3.99
CA LEU A 343 1.23 15.27 4.79
C LEU A 343 1.00 14.68 6.20
N PHE A 344 0.83 13.35 6.32
CA PHE A 344 0.74 12.69 7.63
C PHE A 344 2.01 12.88 8.43
N GLN A 345 3.18 12.71 7.79
CA GLN A 345 4.48 12.89 8.43
C GLN A 345 4.71 14.32 8.90
N GLY A 346 4.27 15.30 8.13
CA GLY A 346 4.39 16.72 8.50
C GLY A 346 3.34 17.23 9.50
N SER A 347 2.26 16.47 9.73
CA SER A 347 1.15 16.87 10.62
C SER A 347 1.20 16.24 12.00
N ALA A 348 2.12 15.28 12.26
CA ALA A 348 2.20 14.54 13.51
C ALA A 348 3.60 14.65 14.14
N ARG A 349 3.67 14.58 15.47
CA ARG A 349 4.97 14.46 16.16
C ARG A 349 5.62 13.12 15.83
N PRO A 350 6.95 13.02 15.76
CA PRO A 350 7.63 11.74 15.44
C PRO A 350 7.21 10.57 16.34
N ALA A 351 6.92 10.83 17.62
CA ALA A 351 6.49 9.81 18.57
C ALA A 351 5.08 9.26 18.29
N ASP A 352 4.17 10.09 17.74
CA ASP A 352 2.79 9.75 17.47
C ASP A 352 2.59 9.18 16.06
N LEU A 353 3.60 9.29 15.21
CA LEU A 353 3.53 8.91 13.79
C LEU A 353 3.23 7.42 13.56
N PRO A 354 3.88 6.44 14.25
CA PRO A 354 3.62 5.04 14.02
C PRO A 354 2.17 4.63 14.26
N PRO A 355 1.50 4.97 15.38
CA PRO A 355 0.09 4.63 15.58
C PRO A 355 -0.85 5.34 14.61
N ILE A 356 -0.54 6.57 14.17
CA ILE A 356 -1.33 7.31 13.18
C ILE A 356 -1.25 6.63 11.81
N LEU A 357 -0.05 6.27 11.35
CA LEU A 357 0.13 5.57 10.08
C LEU A 357 -0.50 4.17 10.09
N ALA A 358 -0.47 3.47 11.23
CA ALA A 358 -1.16 2.19 11.38
C ALA A 358 -2.69 2.35 11.27
N ALA A 359 -3.27 3.36 11.93
CA ALA A 359 -4.70 3.68 11.85
C ALA A 359 -5.11 4.10 10.43
N ARG A 360 -4.27 4.93 9.76
CA ARG A 360 -4.46 5.28 8.34
C ARG A 360 -4.49 4.03 7.47
N GLY A 361 -3.51 3.14 7.61
CA GLY A 361 -3.42 1.90 6.84
C GLY A 361 -4.66 1.04 7.01
N ALA A 362 -5.14 0.86 8.25
CA ALA A 362 -6.34 0.09 8.55
C ALA A 362 -7.61 0.68 7.88
N LEU A 363 -7.76 2.01 7.90
CA LEU A 363 -8.89 2.68 7.27
C LEU A 363 -8.82 2.60 5.73
N THR A 364 -7.64 2.79 5.16
CA THR A 364 -7.46 2.78 3.69
C THR A 364 -7.69 1.39 3.10
N ILE A 365 -7.27 0.32 3.80
CA ILE A 365 -7.46 -1.06 3.34
C ILE A 365 -8.96 -1.41 3.17
N VAL A 366 -9.83 -0.93 4.07
CA VAL A 366 -11.27 -1.23 3.98
C VAL A 366 -12.05 -0.28 3.08
N ALA A 367 -11.51 0.89 2.73
CA ALA A 367 -12.20 1.89 1.94
C ALA A 367 -12.62 1.36 0.56
N LEU A 368 -11.67 0.78 -0.19
CA LEU A 368 -11.90 0.27 -1.52
C LEU A 368 -12.92 -0.90 -1.56
N PRO A 369 -12.79 -1.96 -0.73
CA PRO A 369 -13.77 -3.03 -0.68
C PRO A 369 -15.17 -2.57 -0.23
N LEU A 370 -15.27 -1.61 0.68
CA LEU A 370 -16.54 -1.01 1.05
C LEU A 370 -17.19 -0.26 -0.12
N GLY A 371 -16.37 0.48 -0.89
CA GLY A 371 -16.80 1.12 -2.13
C GLY A 371 -17.28 0.09 -3.16
N ASN A 372 -16.57 -1.01 -3.35
CA ASN A 372 -17.02 -2.11 -4.21
C ASN A 372 -18.40 -2.63 -3.78
N GLY A 373 -18.63 -2.78 -2.47
CA GLY A 373 -19.89 -3.31 -1.92
C GLY A 373 -21.11 -2.45 -2.24
N ILE A 374 -20.98 -1.11 -2.32
CA ILE A 374 -22.09 -0.21 -2.65
C ILE A 374 -22.32 -0.05 -4.16
N ALA A 375 -21.41 -0.56 -5.00
CA ALA A 375 -21.51 -0.40 -6.45
C ALA A 375 -22.76 -1.05 -7.03
N GLY A 376 -23.15 -2.23 -6.51
CA GLY A 376 -24.36 -2.94 -6.99
C GLY A 376 -25.62 -2.09 -6.89
N PRO A 377 -26.00 -1.57 -5.71
CA PRO A 377 -27.11 -0.63 -5.56
C PRO A 377 -27.00 0.63 -6.40
N LEU A 378 -25.79 1.21 -6.54
CA LEU A 378 -25.58 2.39 -7.39
C LEU A 378 -25.86 2.08 -8.86
N ILE A 379 -25.38 0.94 -9.35
CA ILE A 379 -25.60 0.52 -10.74
C ILE A 379 -27.08 0.21 -10.99
N ALA A 380 -27.77 -0.41 -10.03
CA ALA A 380 -29.19 -0.68 -10.12
C ALA A 380 -30.04 0.61 -10.19
N GLY A 381 -29.64 1.66 -9.44
CA GLY A 381 -30.37 2.93 -9.39
C GLY A 381 -30.02 3.91 -10.51
N PHE A 382 -28.74 4.02 -10.86
CA PHE A 382 -28.23 5.05 -11.80
C PHE A 382 -27.72 4.46 -13.13
N GLY A 383 -27.68 3.13 -13.27
CA GLY A 383 -27.00 2.45 -14.36
C GLY A 383 -25.47 2.56 -14.28
N VAL A 384 -24.78 1.90 -15.20
CA VAL A 384 -23.31 1.84 -15.22
C VAL A 384 -22.69 3.23 -15.40
N ARG A 385 -23.13 3.98 -16.41
CA ARG A 385 -22.62 5.33 -16.70
C ARG A 385 -22.96 6.33 -15.60
N GLY A 386 -24.20 6.25 -15.06
CA GLY A 386 -24.62 7.09 -13.94
C GLY A 386 -23.78 6.85 -12.70
N THR A 387 -23.37 5.60 -12.42
CA THR A 387 -22.46 5.25 -11.33
C THR A 387 -21.07 5.84 -11.54
N LEU A 388 -20.52 5.76 -12.76
CA LEU A 388 -19.22 6.37 -13.08
C LEU A 388 -19.27 7.90 -12.91
N LEU A 389 -20.37 8.54 -13.36
CA LEU A 389 -20.58 9.98 -13.18
C LEU A 389 -20.73 10.34 -11.70
N PHE A 390 -21.49 9.57 -10.93
CA PHE A 390 -21.64 9.75 -9.49
C PHE A 390 -20.28 9.71 -8.78
N CYS A 391 -19.41 8.75 -9.11
CA CYS A 391 -18.06 8.65 -8.54
C CYS A 391 -17.19 9.84 -8.95
N ALA A 392 -17.24 10.26 -10.21
CA ALA A 392 -16.48 11.40 -10.70
C ALA A 392 -16.87 12.70 -9.97
N VAL A 393 -18.18 13.00 -9.92
CA VAL A 393 -18.72 14.18 -9.23
C VAL A 393 -18.47 14.08 -7.73
N GLY A 394 -18.71 12.92 -7.13
CA GLY A 394 -18.43 12.68 -5.71
C GLY A 394 -16.97 12.93 -5.34
N THR A 395 -16.03 12.54 -6.21
CA THR A 395 -14.60 12.78 -6.00
C THR A 395 -14.26 14.27 -6.11
N ILE A 396 -14.86 15.00 -7.05
CA ILE A 396 -14.71 16.47 -7.15
C ILE A 396 -15.24 17.14 -5.89
N LEU A 397 -16.46 16.76 -5.46
CA LEU A 397 -17.08 17.32 -4.26
C LEU A 397 -16.26 17.01 -3.01
N LEU A 398 -15.70 15.80 -2.87
CA LEU A 398 -14.81 15.44 -1.79
C LEU A 398 -13.60 16.38 -1.71
N GLY A 399 -12.99 16.69 -2.85
CA GLY A 399 -11.87 17.64 -2.92
C GLY A 399 -12.29 19.05 -2.52
N ILE A 400 -13.42 19.54 -3.03
CA ILE A 400 -13.95 20.88 -2.72
C ILE A 400 -14.30 20.99 -1.23
N VAL A 401 -15.00 20.01 -0.67
CA VAL A 401 -15.35 19.98 0.75
C VAL A 401 -14.10 19.97 1.61
N THR A 402 -13.10 19.16 1.25
CA THR A 402 -11.83 19.15 1.98
C THR A 402 -11.10 20.49 1.90
N ALA A 403 -11.11 21.16 0.74
CA ALA A 403 -10.55 22.49 0.57
C ALA A 403 -11.21 23.52 1.50
N ALA A 404 -12.55 23.52 1.57
CA ALA A 404 -13.32 24.38 2.47
C ALA A 404 -12.98 24.11 3.94
N PHE A 405 -12.91 22.85 4.34
CA PHE A 405 -12.57 22.47 5.73
C PHE A 405 -11.15 22.89 6.13
N VAL A 406 -10.18 22.73 5.26
CA VAL A 406 -8.77 23.10 5.49
C VAL A 406 -8.62 24.63 5.45
N GLY A 407 -9.26 25.31 4.50
CA GLY A 407 -9.23 26.78 4.37
C GLY A 407 -9.86 27.51 5.55
N LEU A 408 -11.02 27.05 6.04
CA LEU A 408 -11.69 27.60 7.23
C LEU A 408 -10.90 27.41 8.53
N GLY A 409 -9.95 26.45 8.57
CA GLY A 409 -9.04 26.24 9.71
C GLY A 409 -7.82 27.17 9.71
N GLY A 410 -7.38 27.66 8.53
CA GLY A 410 -6.23 28.55 8.40
C GLY A 410 -6.49 30.00 8.83
N GLY A 411 -7.73 30.45 8.73
CA GLY A 411 -8.11 31.84 9.09
C GLY A 411 -8.16 32.12 10.59
N ARG A 412 -8.19 31.13 11.47
CA ARG A 412 -8.23 31.31 12.92
C ARG A 412 -6.85 31.30 13.60
N SER A 413 -5.80 30.82 12.92
CA SER A 413 -4.44 30.80 13.48
C SER A 413 -3.59 32.02 13.12
N GLY A 414 -4.08 32.90 12.22
CA GLY A 414 -3.37 34.11 11.80
C GLY A 414 -3.74 35.37 12.55
N ALA A 415 -4.76 35.31 13.46
CA ALA A 415 -5.25 36.51 14.20
C ALA A 415 -4.77 36.60 15.66
N ALA A 416 -3.94 35.65 16.13
CA ALA A 416 -3.40 35.66 17.49
C ALA A 416 -1.86 35.58 17.45
N GLY A 417 -1.23 36.59 16.93
CA GLY A 417 0.23 36.69 16.90
C GLY A 417 0.67 37.92 16.12
N GLY A 418 0.18 39.12 16.51
CA GLY A 418 0.88 40.36 16.17
C GLY A 418 2.25 40.31 16.83
N PRO A 419 3.31 40.78 16.19
CA PRO A 419 4.60 40.88 16.82
C PRO A 419 4.52 41.90 17.96
N SER A 420 4.61 41.43 19.20
CA SER A 420 5.01 42.27 20.30
C SER A 420 6.48 42.62 20.07
N ASP A 421 6.65 43.75 19.43
CA ASP A 421 7.90 44.47 19.33
C ASP A 421 8.22 45.03 20.73
N THR A 422 8.91 44.27 21.55
CA THR A 422 9.69 44.72 22.69
C THR A 422 10.95 43.89 22.72
N GLY A 423 11.86 44.22 21.81
CA GLY A 423 13.26 43.86 21.94
C GLY A 423 13.83 44.60 23.16
N PRO A 424 14.61 43.94 24.03
CA PRO A 424 15.34 44.65 25.03
C PRO A 424 16.45 45.45 24.37
N ASP A 425 16.42 46.76 24.67
CA ASP A 425 17.44 47.76 24.39
C ASP A 425 18.82 47.28 24.87
N LEU A 426 19.72 46.96 23.92
CA LEU A 426 21.10 46.57 24.17
C LEU A 426 22.08 47.76 24.20
N THR A 427 21.65 48.93 24.69
CA THR A 427 22.50 50.11 24.81
C THR A 427 22.82 50.47 26.25
N ASP A 428 23.08 49.55 27.17
CA ASP A 428 23.75 49.86 28.42
C ASP A 428 24.40 48.62 29.04
N ARG A 429 25.61 48.32 28.59
CA ARG A 429 26.60 47.57 29.38
C ARG A 429 27.94 48.32 29.31
N PRO A 430 28.47 48.83 30.46
CA PRO A 430 29.80 49.42 30.51
C PRO A 430 30.87 48.34 30.31
N ILE A 431 31.85 48.66 29.50
CA ILE A 431 33.07 47.93 29.25
C ILE A 431 33.95 47.99 30.49
N PRO A 432 34.39 46.91 31.10
CA PRO A 432 35.54 46.94 32.02
C PRO A 432 36.82 46.91 31.19
N SER A 433 37.59 47.99 31.30
CA SER A 433 39.01 48.06 30.95
C SER A 433 39.82 47.29 32.03
N ASP A 434 40.79 46.56 31.58
CA ASP A 434 42.17 46.47 32.02
C ASP A 434 42.73 45.04 31.90
N GLY A 435 43.65 44.92 30.97
CA GLY A 435 44.68 43.89 31.01
C GLY A 435 45.93 44.46 31.73
N PRO A 436 47.15 43.96 31.59
CA PRO A 436 47.59 42.58 31.62
C PRO A 436 48.69 42.37 32.73
N ASP A 437 49.12 41.20 33.04
CA ASP A 437 50.55 40.87 33.06
C ASP A 437 50.85 39.39 33.40
N PRO A 438 51.98 38.87 32.99
CA PRO A 438 52.31 37.47 32.92
C PRO A 438 53.18 37.02 34.05
N GLY A 439 53.17 35.78 34.44
CA GLY A 439 54.14 35.26 35.41
C GLY A 439 54.08 33.77 35.63
N ASP A 440 54.99 33.08 34.98
CA ASP A 440 55.81 31.98 35.42
C ASP A 440 55.29 30.87 36.33
N GLY A 441 55.58 29.64 35.92
CA GLY A 441 55.78 28.59 36.90
C GLY A 441 55.48 27.17 36.46
N HIS A 442 56.46 26.55 35.92
CA HIS A 442 56.62 25.12 35.62
C HIS A 442 56.46 24.17 36.84
N PRO A 443 56.67 22.87 36.75
CA PRO A 443 55.72 21.78 36.95
C PRO A 443 56.03 20.90 38.18
N LYS A 444 55.11 20.08 38.62
CA LYS A 444 55.48 18.91 39.47
C LYS A 444 54.58 17.71 39.13
N GLN A 445 55.19 16.77 38.55
CA GLN A 445 55.32 15.31 38.73
C GLN A 445 54.44 14.64 39.79
N SER A 446 53.90 13.51 39.31
CA SER A 446 53.51 12.23 39.94
C SER A 446 54.06 11.93 41.35
N PRO A 447 53.62 10.89 42.06
CA PRO A 447 53.40 9.52 41.59
C PRO A 447 52.35 8.69 42.37
N ASP A 448 52.06 7.53 41.74
CA ASP A 448 51.82 6.20 42.32
C ASP A 448 50.91 6.00 43.54
N ARG A 449 49.89 5.18 43.35
CA ARG A 449 49.73 3.99 44.21
C ARG A 449 48.99 2.86 43.53
N VAL A 450 49.71 1.82 43.30
CA VAL A 450 49.36 0.40 43.16
C VAL A 450 48.76 -0.08 44.46
N GLU A 451 47.67 -0.80 44.43
CA GLU A 451 47.42 -1.90 45.38
C GLU A 451 46.56 -2.98 44.69
N SER A 452 47.21 -4.05 44.56
CA SER A 452 46.88 -5.43 44.24
C SER A 452 46.16 -6.12 45.41
N VAL A 453 45.76 -7.37 45.12
CA VAL A 453 45.39 -8.48 46.05
C VAL A 453 43.89 -8.57 46.30
N ASP A 454 43.14 -9.65 46.10
CA ASP A 454 43.48 -11.09 46.08
C ASP A 454 42.31 -11.89 45.50
N THR A 455 42.64 -12.96 44.83
CA THR A 455 41.78 -14.12 44.62
C THR A 455 41.89 -15.03 45.85
N PRO A 456 40.91 -15.83 46.23
CA PRO A 456 41.17 -17.24 46.17
C PRO A 456 40.05 -18.14 45.61
N ALA A 457 40.56 -19.21 45.07
CA ALA A 457 39.92 -20.41 44.58
C ALA A 457 39.27 -21.27 45.70
N GLY A 458 38.43 -22.17 45.31
CA GLY A 458 38.09 -23.38 46.08
C GLY A 458 36.61 -23.75 45.88
N ALA A 459 36.35 -24.66 45.09
CA ALA A 459 36.28 -26.12 45.24
C ALA A 459 34.86 -26.67 45.44
N THR A 460 34.48 -27.47 44.44
CA THR A 460 33.96 -28.86 44.53
C THR A 460 32.54 -29.15 45.03
N ARG A 461 31.91 -29.91 44.17
CA ARG A 461 31.10 -31.16 44.32
C ARG A 461 29.59 -31.07 44.40
N SER A 462 29.04 -31.73 43.37
CA SER A 462 28.11 -32.91 43.40
C SER A 462 26.71 -32.70 43.98
N HIS A 463 25.71 -32.71 43.15
CA HIS A 463 24.80 -33.83 42.87
C HIS A 463 24.04 -33.59 41.60
#